data_2799c35529f16c7b23d42b61f8850d2f
#
_entry.id   2799c35529f16c7b23d42b61f8850d2f
#
_cell.length_a   1.000
_cell.length_b   1.000
_cell.length_c   1.000
_cell.angle_alpha   90.00
_cell.angle_beta   90.00
_cell.angle_gamma   90.00
#
_symmetry.space_group_name_H-M   'P 1'
#
loop_
_entity.id
_entity.type
_entity.pdbx_description
1 polymer ?
#
loop_
_entity_poly.entity_id
_entity_poly.type
_entity_poly.pdbx_seq_one_letter_code
_entity_poly.pdbx_strand_id
1 'polypeptide(L)'
;MILRYRVSLPGLKGFARVYELKDTTTLYSFHKQMRADMDFPQDQLVLFKAFGPDGDVSARYGVFDLGSGTIDDITAGQCRKKGEDKFIYFYDTTNVKSVIVTFDGEGEPLRKNAIYPLLVETKGPNPIEFENGYVAFEDLPDDKKKDPDDDDFDDEDVVEEDNDEVEEIYDEDEDDE
;
A
#
# COMPACT_ATOMS: atom_id res chain seq x y z
N MET A 1 20.51 11.54 -13.72
CA MET A 1 20.59 10.12 -13.30
C MET A 1 19.21 9.69 -12.83
N ILE A 2 18.82 8.46 -13.11
CA ILE A 2 17.57 7.87 -12.59
C ILE A 2 17.90 6.96 -11.43
N LEU A 3 17.22 7.13 -10.32
CA LEU A 3 17.36 6.35 -9.10
C LEU A 3 16.10 5.48 -8.94
N ARG A 4 16.29 4.24 -8.55
CA ARG A 4 15.20 3.30 -8.33
C ARG A 4 15.01 3.06 -6.83
N TYR A 5 13.77 3.16 -6.38
CA TYR A 5 13.39 2.94 -4.98
C TYR A 5 12.27 1.91 -4.88
N ARG A 6 12.41 1.02 -3.94
CA ARG A 6 11.41 0.01 -3.59
C ARG A 6 10.70 0.40 -2.30
N VAL A 7 9.37 0.41 -2.36
CA VAL A 7 8.50 0.58 -1.19
C VAL A 7 7.98 -0.77 -0.76
N SER A 8 8.10 -1.09 0.52
CA SER A 8 7.67 -2.35 1.12
C SER A 8 6.97 -2.11 2.45
N LEU A 9 6.21 -3.11 2.91
CA LEU A 9 5.64 -3.15 4.24
C LEU A 9 6.46 -4.07 5.15
N PRO A 10 6.70 -3.68 6.41
CA PRO A 10 7.41 -4.52 7.36
C PRO A 10 6.74 -5.89 7.53
N GLY A 11 7.50 -6.98 7.33
CA GLY A 11 7.01 -8.33 7.55
C GLY A 11 6.03 -8.88 6.50
N LEU A 12 5.69 -8.11 5.45
CA LEU A 12 4.78 -8.53 4.38
C LEU A 12 5.50 -8.67 3.05
N LYS A 13 5.47 -9.87 2.48
CA LYS A 13 6.07 -10.18 1.16
C LYS A 13 5.13 -9.89 0.00
N GLY A 14 3.84 -9.82 0.26
CA GLY A 14 2.78 -9.65 -0.75
C GLY A 14 2.60 -8.22 -1.25
N PHE A 15 3.39 -7.25 -0.78
CA PHE A 15 3.30 -5.85 -1.17
C PHE A 15 4.64 -5.31 -1.66
N ALA A 16 4.63 -4.67 -2.80
CA ALA A 16 5.73 -3.84 -3.28
C ALA A 16 5.25 -2.76 -4.25
N ARG A 17 5.92 -1.61 -4.23
CA ARG A 17 5.85 -0.56 -5.25
C ARG A 17 7.28 -0.18 -5.61
N VAL A 18 7.58 -0.06 -6.88
CA VAL A 18 8.90 0.37 -7.33
C VAL A 18 8.76 1.64 -8.14
N TYR A 19 9.54 2.64 -7.75
CA TYR A 19 9.54 3.97 -8.35
C TYR A 19 10.89 4.28 -8.98
N GLU A 20 10.84 4.95 -10.13
CA GLU A 20 11.98 5.63 -10.72
C GLU A 20 11.87 7.13 -10.47
N LEU A 21 12.95 7.72 -9.97
CA LEU A 21 13.06 9.13 -9.65
C LEU A 21 14.24 9.74 -10.40
N LYS A 22 14.13 11.00 -10.79
CA LYS A 22 15.33 11.79 -11.13
C LYS A 22 16.10 12.08 -9.83
N ASP A 23 17.41 12.15 -9.91
CA ASP A 23 18.26 12.59 -8.80
C ASP A 23 17.90 14.00 -8.29
N THR A 24 17.33 14.83 -9.16
CA THR A 24 16.79 16.15 -8.83
C THR A 24 15.38 16.15 -8.23
N THR A 25 14.71 15.00 -8.17
CA THR A 25 13.37 14.89 -7.58
C THR A 25 13.43 15.15 -6.08
N THR A 26 12.60 16.06 -5.57
CA THR A 26 12.50 16.35 -4.15
C THR A 26 11.74 15.23 -3.42
N LEU A 27 12.00 15.07 -2.12
CA LEU A 27 11.24 14.16 -1.27
C LEU A 27 9.75 14.54 -1.24
N TYR A 28 9.42 15.82 -1.38
CA TYR A 28 8.05 16.29 -1.51
C TYR A 28 7.35 15.73 -2.75
N SER A 29 8.00 15.83 -3.93
CA SER A 29 7.43 15.27 -5.16
C SER A 29 7.25 13.76 -5.08
N PHE A 30 8.20 13.07 -4.47
CA PHE A 30 8.11 11.62 -4.24
C PHE A 30 6.97 11.26 -3.28
N HIS A 31 6.88 11.97 -2.16
CA HIS A 31 5.79 11.83 -1.20
C HIS A 31 4.42 12.01 -1.85
N LYS A 32 4.23 13.05 -2.66
CA LYS A 32 2.95 13.29 -3.35
C LYS A 32 2.57 12.14 -4.26
N GLN A 33 3.53 11.60 -5.01
CA GLN A 33 3.28 10.47 -5.91
C GLN A 33 2.92 9.20 -5.13
N MET A 34 3.68 8.86 -4.07
CA MET A 34 3.38 7.70 -3.22
C MET A 34 1.99 7.80 -2.59
N ARG A 35 1.62 9.01 -2.12
CA ARG A 35 0.32 9.27 -1.51
C ARG A 35 -0.81 9.05 -2.50
N ALA A 36 -0.67 9.50 -3.73
CA ALA A 36 -1.66 9.32 -4.79
C ALA A 36 -1.80 7.85 -5.21
N ASP A 37 -0.68 7.15 -5.38
CA ASP A 37 -0.67 5.76 -5.88
C ASP A 37 -1.14 4.74 -4.84
N MET A 38 -0.96 5.03 -3.56
CA MET A 38 -1.29 4.13 -2.45
C MET A 38 -2.51 4.57 -1.65
N ASP A 39 -3.23 5.59 -2.09
CA ASP A 39 -4.43 6.14 -1.44
C ASP A 39 -4.21 6.53 0.03
N PHE A 40 -3.01 7.05 0.34
CA PHE A 40 -2.73 7.54 1.69
C PHE A 40 -3.51 8.80 2.02
N PRO A 41 -3.87 9.03 3.31
CA PRO A 41 -4.57 10.22 3.74
C PRO A 41 -3.88 11.51 3.29
N GLN A 42 -4.65 12.47 2.76
CA GLN A 42 -4.10 13.72 2.21
C GLN A 42 -3.86 14.79 3.28
N ASP A 43 -4.50 14.67 4.42
CA ASP A 43 -4.53 15.64 5.52
C ASP A 43 -3.50 15.37 6.63
N GLN A 44 -2.74 14.27 6.51
CA GLN A 44 -1.75 13.89 7.51
C GLN A 44 -0.38 14.51 7.24
N LEU A 45 0.31 14.88 8.33
CA LEU A 45 1.71 15.24 8.27
C LEU A 45 2.55 14.01 7.89
N VAL A 46 3.63 14.25 7.18
CA VAL A 46 4.53 13.22 6.69
C VAL A 46 5.94 13.40 7.24
N LEU A 47 6.65 12.30 7.36
CA LEU A 47 8.03 12.28 7.83
C LEU A 47 8.81 11.18 7.12
N PHE A 48 9.96 11.53 6.57
CA PHE A 48 10.99 10.58 6.15
C PHE A 48 12.06 10.49 7.24
N LYS A 49 12.20 9.34 7.83
CA LYS A 49 13.29 9.01 8.75
C LYS A 49 14.37 8.30 7.96
N ALA A 50 15.46 9.00 7.67
CA ALA A 50 16.57 8.50 6.88
C ALA A 50 17.58 7.74 7.73
N PHE A 51 18.14 6.67 7.18
CA PHE A 51 19.18 5.87 7.79
C PHE A 51 20.47 5.98 6.99
N GLY A 52 21.56 6.21 7.68
CA GLY A 52 22.89 6.24 7.11
C GLY A 52 23.48 4.86 6.85
N PRO A 53 24.71 4.81 6.31
CA PRO A 53 25.41 3.55 6.00
C PRO A 53 25.59 2.63 7.20
N ASP A 54 25.68 3.21 8.41
CA ASP A 54 25.86 2.47 9.66
C ASP A 54 24.55 1.89 10.21
N GLY A 55 23.43 2.18 9.56
CA GLY A 55 22.10 1.76 9.98
C GLY A 55 21.48 2.64 11.06
N ASP A 56 22.18 3.70 11.47
CA ASP A 56 21.67 4.69 12.41
C ASP A 56 20.86 5.78 11.69
N VAL A 57 19.98 6.43 12.45
CA VAL A 57 19.20 7.56 11.94
C VAL A 57 20.12 8.72 11.64
N SER A 58 20.26 9.06 10.36
CA SER A 58 21.09 10.17 9.88
C SER A 58 20.33 11.50 9.84
N ALA A 59 19.06 11.46 9.46
CA ALA A 59 18.23 12.65 9.29
C ALA A 59 16.73 12.36 9.45
N ARG A 60 15.99 13.44 9.67
CA ARG A 60 14.52 13.46 9.64
C ARG A 60 14.09 14.61 8.76
N TYR A 61 13.35 14.29 7.70
CA TYR A 61 12.84 15.24 6.73
C TYR A 61 11.31 15.31 6.82
N GLY A 62 10.80 16.44 7.22
CA GLY A 62 9.36 16.71 7.33
C GLY A 62 8.94 17.91 6.49
N VAL A 63 7.68 18.28 6.60
CA VAL A 63 7.16 19.54 6.03
C VAL A 63 7.82 20.74 6.69
N PHE A 64 8.12 20.62 8.00
CA PHE A 64 8.88 21.60 8.76
C PHE A 64 10.34 21.12 8.91
N ASP A 65 11.27 22.06 8.96
CA ASP A 65 12.68 21.76 9.19
C ASP A 65 12.90 21.25 10.63
N LEU A 66 13.36 20.01 10.71
CA LEU A 66 13.69 19.33 11.96
C LEU A 66 15.20 19.32 12.23
N GLY A 67 15.94 20.19 11.56
CA GLY A 67 17.40 20.32 11.68
C GLY A 67 18.19 19.71 10.52
N SER A 68 17.51 19.12 9.54
CA SER A 68 18.16 18.48 8.37
C SER A 68 17.68 19.04 7.03
N GLY A 69 16.77 20.01 7.05
CA GLY A 69 16.06 20.56 5.90
C GLY A 69 14.65 19.98 5.76
N THR A 70 13.89 20.53 4.83
CA THR A 70 12.51 20.11 4.57
C THR A 70 12.43 19.15 3.38
N ILE A 71 11.31 18.44 3.25
CA ILE A 71 11.06 17.56 2.09
C ILE A 71 11.02 18.31 0.76
N ASP A 72 10.76 19.62 0.78
CA ASP A 72 10.78 20.48 -0.42
C ASP A 72 12.19 20.81 -0.90
N ASP A 73 13.13 20.90 0.04
CA ASP A 73 14.52 21.30 -0.24
C ASP A 73 15.44 20.14 -0.56
N ILE A 74 15.11 18.95 -0.03
CA ILE A 74 15.97 17.77 -0.12
C ILE A 74 15.59 16.91 -1.31
N THR A 75 16.58 16.59 -2.14
CA THR A 75 16.42 15.74 -3.31
C THR A 75 16.90 14.31 -3.08
N ALA A 76 16.37 13.36 -3.85
CA ALA A 76 16.81 11.97 -3.82
C ALA A 76 18.32 11.82 -4.07
N GLY A 77 18.87 12.64 -4.99
CA GLY A 77 20.31 12.66 -5.24
C GLY A 77 21.16 13.16 -4.07
N GLN A 78 20.66 14.12 -3.30
CA GLN A 78 21.33 14.58 -2.08
C GLN A 78 21.34 13.50 -1.01
N CYS A 79 20.23 12.78 -0.81
CA CYS A 79 20.16 11.63 0.09
C CYS A 79 21.17 10.56 -0.30
N ARG A 80 21.24 10.21 -1.59
CA ARG A 80 22.24 9.25 -2.09
C ARG A 80 23.68 9.66 -1.81
N LYS A 81 24.01 10.93 -2.00
CA LYS A 81 25.37 11.46 -1.70
C LYS A 81 25.72 11.35 -0.22
N LYS A 82 24.73 11.40 0.66
CA LYS A 82 24.90 11.21 2.11
C LYS A 82 24.96 9.73 2.53
N GLY A 83 24.69 8.79 1.60
CA GLY A 83 24.56 7.36 1.89
C GLY A 83 23.25 6.98 2.55
N GLU A 84 22.22 7.80 2.40
CA GLU A 84 20.88 7.57 2.93
C GLU A 84 20.08 6.71 1.95
N ASP A 85 20.24 5.40 2.05
CA ASP A 85 19.64 4.42 1.11
C ASP A 85 18.36 3.81 1.60
N LYS A 86 18.01 4.03 2.86
CA LYS A 86 16.82 3.50 3.49
C LYS A 86 16.09 4.59 4.25
N PHE A 87 14.78 4.59 4.08
CA PHE A 87 13.86 5.48 4.81
C PHE A 87 12.73 4.69 5.43
N ILE A 88 12.27 5.13 6.60
CA ILE A 88 10.91 4.86 7.05
C ILE A 88 10.08 6.09 6.70
N TYR A 89 9.13 5.93 5.79
CA TYR A 89 8.22 6.97 5.40
C TYR A 89 6.92 6.85 6.17
N PHE A 90 6.71 7.77 7.11
CA PHE A 90 5.47 7.88 7.87
C PHE A 90 4.47 8.68 7.05
N TYR A 91 3.44 8.03 6.55
CA TYR A 91 2.35 8.68 5.83
C TYR A 91 1.21 9.14 6.76
N ASP A 92 1.19 8.64 8.00
CA ASP A 92 0.32 9.06 9.09
C ASP A 92 1.14 9.06 10.39
N THR A 93 1.59 10.25 10.78
CA THR A 93 2.43 10.41 11.98
C THR A 93 1.62 10.28 13.26
N THR A 94 0.32 10.57 13.23
CA THR A 94 -0.57 10.48 14.39
C THR A 94 -0.79 9.04 14.82
N ASN A 95 -1.07 8.15 13.86
CA ASN A 95 -1.30 6.72 14.10
C ASN A 95 -0.02 5.88 13.91
N VAL A 96 1.12 6.53 13.66
CA VAL A 96 2.45 5.90 13.48
C VAL A 96 2.44 4.86 12.35
N LYS A 97 1.75 5.15 11.25
CA LYS A 97 1.70 4.28 10.07
C LYS A 97 2.78 4.63 9.08
N SER A 98 3.48 3.62 8.60
CA SER A 98 4.65 3.81 7.74
C SER A 98 4.86 2.70 6.74
N VAL A 99 5.66 3.00 5.72
CA VAL A 99 6.24 2.04 4.79
C VAL A 99 7.76 2.20 4.79
N ILE A 100 8.46 1.15 4.37
CA ILE A 100 9.91 1.18 4.18
C ILE A 100 10.19 1.54 2.72
N VAL A 101 11.05 2.53 2.51
CA VAL A 101 11.54 2.94 1.20
C VAL A 101 13.02 2.65 1.13
N THR A 102 13.46 1.82 0.19
CA THR A 102 14.85 1.41 0.07
C THR A 102 15.36 1.68 -1.34
N PHE A 103 16.58 2.21 -1.45
CA PHE A 103 17.23 2.34 -2.73
C PHE A 103 17.49 0.96 -3.34
N ASP A 104 17.07 0.78 -4.60
CA ASP A 104 17.08 -0.50 -5.33
C ASP A 104 17.97 -0.41 -6.59
N GLY A 105 18.94 0.49 -6.58
CA GLY A 105 19.86 0.66 -7.68
C GLY A 105 19.56 1.82 -8.61
N GLU A 106 20.25 1.87 -9.74
CA GLU A 106 19.99 2.84 -10.79
C GLU A 106 18.85 2.34 -11.68
N GLY A 107 17.97 3.26 -12.06
CA GLY A 107 16.89 3.01 -12.99
C GLY A 107 17.37 3.02 -14.44
N GLU A 108 16.44 2.74 -15.35
CA GLU A 108 16.72 2.84 -16.79
C GLU A 108 17.00 4.29 -17.19
N PRO A 109 17.75 4.50 -18.30
CA PRO A 109 17.99 5.83 -18.83
C PRO A 109 16.69 6.62 -19.01
N LEU A 110 16.79 7.93 -18.86
CA LEU A 110 15.67 8.86 -18.94
C LEU A 110 14.77 8.58 -20.15
N ARG A 111 13.54 8.18 -19.90
CA ARG A 111 12.55 7.88 -20.94
C ARG A 111 11.98 9.19 -21.49
N LYS A 112 11.92 9.31 -22.82
CA LYS A 112 11.25 10.46 -23.46
C LYS A 112 9.78 10.51 -23.04
N ASN A 113 9.33 11.69 -22.64
CA ASN A 113 7.94 11.97 -22.23
C ASN A 113 7.50 11.28 -20.93
N ALA A 114 8.38 10.64 -20.17
CA ALA A 114 8.03 10.13 -18.84
C ALA A 114 8.02 11.25 -17.79
N ILE A 115 6.99 11.24 -16.96
CA ILE A 115 6.87 12.13 -15.81
C ILE A 115 7.40 11.40 -14.59
N TYR A 116 8.34 12.00 -13.87
CA TYR A 116 8.93 11.46 -12.66
C TYR A 116 8.43 12.21 -11.42
N PRO A 117 8.20 11.54 -10.31
CA PRO A 117 8.37 10.10 -10.01
C PRO A 117 7.49 9.20 -10.87
N LEU A 118 8.02 8.05 -11.31
CA LEU A 118 7.32 7.09 -12.15
C LEU A 118 7.18 5.76 -11.42
N LEU A 119 5.96 5.28 -11.21
CA LEU A 119 5.68 3.95 -10.70
C LEU A 119 5.92 2.93 -11.82
N VAL A 120 6.88 2.03 -11.63
CA VAL A 120 7.30 1.04 -12.66
C VAL A 120 6.91 -0.39 -12.32
N GLU A 121 6.66 -0.69 -11.03
CA GLU A 121 6.23 -2.02 -10.60
C GLU A 121 5.21 -1.89 -9.46
N THR A 122 4.16 -2.70 -9.53
CA THR A 122 3.11 -2.80 -8.52
C THR A 122 2.87 -4.26 -8.19
N LYS A 123 2.99 -4.62 -6.91
CA LYS A 123 2.65 -5.94 -6.39
C LYS A 123 1.70 -5.79 -5.21
N GLY A 124 0.61 -6.53 -5.22
CA GLY A 124 -0.39 -6.55 -4.16
C GLY A 124 -1.24 -5.27 -4.06
N PRO A 125 -2.28 -5.31 -3.23
CA PRO A 125 -3.16 -4.19 -2.98
C PRO A 125 -2.45 -3.07 -2.19
N ASN A 126 -3.15 -1.94 -2.00
CA ASN A 126 -2.61 -0.83 -1.22
C ASN A 126 -2.50 -1.17 0.28
N PRO A 127 -1.63 -0.51 1.05
CA PRO A 127 -1.38 -0.84 2.46
C PRO A 127 -2.63 -0.91 3.34
N ILE A 128 -3.64 -0.09 3.09
CA ILE A 128 -4.89 -0.08 3.87
C ILE A 128 -5.67 -1.40 3.76
N GLU A 129 -5.54 -2.13 2.66
CA GLU A 129 -6.21 -3.41 2.45
C GLU A 129 -5.68 -4.47 3.43
N PHE A 130 -4.38 -4.41 3.75
CA PHE A 130 -3.78 -5.30 4.75
C PHE A 130 -4.31 -5.01 6.17
N GLU A 131 -4.62 -3.75 6.47
CA GLU A 131 -5.27 -3.38 7.74
C GLU A 131 -6.69 -3.94 7.82
N ASN A 132 -7.37 -4.08 6.68
CA ASN A 132 -8.70 -4.67 6.56
C ASN A 132 -8.71 -6.21 6.55
N GLY A 133 -7.57 -6.85 6.81
CA GLY A 133 -7.43 -8.29 6.93
C GLY A 133 -7.06 -9.02 5.65
N TYR A 134 -6.65 -8.30 4.60
CA TYR A 134 -6.10 -8.96 3.41
C TYR A 134 -4.82 -9.71 3.75
N VAL A 135 -4.77 -10.98 3.34
CA VAL A 135 -3.57 -11.81 3.42
C VAL A 135 -3.22 -12.27 2.00
N ALA A 136 -1.98 -11.98 1.58
CA ALA A 136 -1.51 -12.43 0.28
C ALA A 136 -1.49 -13.96 0.22
N PHE A 137 -1.78 -14.54 -0.95
CA PHE A 137 -1.78 -15.99 -1.14
C PHE A 137 -0.48 -16.66 -0.69
N GLU A 138 0.65 -15.98 -0.90
CA GLU A 138 1.98 -16.46 -0.51
C GLU A 138 2.15 -16.60 1.02
N ASP A 139 1.42 -15.78 1.78
CA ASP A 139 1.46 -15.71 3.25
C ASP A 139 0.34 -16.54 3.92
N LEU A 140 -0.53 -17.16 3.11
CA LEU A 140 -1.55 -18.07 3.64
C LEU A 140 -0.88 -19.36 4.17
N PRO A 141 -1.40 -19.94 5.28
CA PRO A 141 -1.04 -21.28 5.71
C PRO A 141 -1.27 -22.31 4.59
N ASP A 142 -0.42 -23.32 4.49
CA ASP A 142 -0.46 -24.29 3.39
C ASP A 142 -1.79 -25.06 3.29
N ASP A 143 -2.51 -25.20 4.39
CA ASP A 143 -3.85 -25.79 4.46
C ASP A 143 -4.95 -24.91 3.80
N LYS A 144 -4.66 -23.64 3.59
CA LYS A 144 -5.57 -22.69 2.93
C LYS A 144 -5.17 -22.31 1.50
N LYS A 145 -4.02 -22.80 1.05
CA LYS A 145 -3.57 -22.67 -0.34
C LYS A 145 -4.20 -23.78 -1.18
N LYS A 146 -5.52 -23.69 -1.45
CA LYS A 146 -6.17 -24.56 -2.43
C LYS A 146 -5.77 -24.07 -3.83
N ASP A 147 -5.33 -25.01 -4.69
CA ASP A 147 -5.11 -24.73 -6.10
C ASP A 147 -6.43 -24.33 -6.75
N PRO A 148 -6.45 -23.27 -7.60
CA PRO A 148 -7.66 -22.83 -8.28
C PRO A 148 -8.22 -23.87 -9.28
N ASP A 149 -7.48 -24.95 -9.57
CA ASP A 149 -7.88 -26.03 -10.45
C ASP A 149 -8.47 -27.25 -9.71
N ASP A 150 -8.55 -27.24 -8.38
CA ASP A 150 -9.24 -28.25 -7.57
C ASP A 150 -10.71 -27.86 -7.39
N ASP A 151 -11.43 -27.81 -8.51
CA ASP A 151 -12.89 -27.81 -8.54
C ASP A 151 -13.42 -29.23 -8.21
N ASP A 152 -13.20 -29.69 -6.99
CA ASP A 152 -14.03 -30.72 -6.41
C ASP A 152 -15.37 -30.06 -6.02
N PHE A 153 -16.30 -30.12 -6.96
CA PHE A 153 -17.72 -29.96 -6.69
C PHE A 153 -18.13 -31.09 -5.76
N ASP A 154 -17.95 -30.93 -4.47
CA ASP A 154 -18.71 -31.69 -3.50
C ASP A 154 -20.15 -31.20 -3.55
N ASP A 155 -20.94 -31.94 -4.33
CA ASP A 155 -22.39 -31.99 -4.29
C ASP A 155 -22.78 -32.52 -2.91
N GLU A 156 -22.82 -31.71 -1.88
CA GLU A 156 -23.44 -32.03 -0.62
C GLU A 156 -24.74 -31.26 -0.45
N ASP A 157 -25.80 -32.02 -0.72
CA ASP A 157 -27.12 -31.98 -0.10
C ASP A 157 -27.81 -30.62 0.02
N VAL A 158 -28.54 -30.32 -1.04
CA VAL A 158 -29.75 -29.52 -0.93
C VAL A 158 -30.74 -30.30 -0.08
N VAL A 159 -30.82 -30.00 1.20
CA VAL A 159 -31.93 -30.42 2.05
C VAL A 159 -33.11 -29.57 1.63
N GLU A 160 -33.99 -30.18 0.84
CA GLU A 160 -35.34 -29.68 0.63
C GLU A 160 -36.07 -29.76 1.98
N GLU A 161 -36.23 -28.65 2.66
CA GLU A 161 -37.26 -28.49 3.67
C GLU A 161 -38.55 -28.13 2.97
N ASP A 162 -39.38 -29.19 2.77
CA ASP A 162 -40.81 -29.07 2.57
C ASP A 162 -41.42 -28.29 3.73
N ASN A 163 -41.90 -27.11 3.46
CA ASN A 163 -42.81 -26.43 4.37
C ASN A 163 -44.11 -26.12 3.64
N ASP A 164 -44.87 -27.19 3.42
CA ASP A 164 -46.29 -27.11 3.21
C ASP A 164 -46.94 -26.77 4.56
N GLU A 165 -47.48 -25.60 4.67
CA GLU A 165 -48.70 -25.29 5.45
C GLU A 165 -49.10 -23.83 5.10
N VAL A 166 -49.92 -23.73 4.10
CA VAL A 166 -50.71 -22.51 3.82
C VAL A 166 -52.07 -22.72 4.48
N GLU A 167 -52.27 -22.17 5.65
CA GLU A 167 -53.62 -22.03 6.19
C GLU A 167 -54.31 -20.86 5.50
N GLU A 168 -55.30 -21.21 4.69
CA GLU A 168 -56.31 -20.29 4.16
C GLU A 168 -57.21 -19.83 5.29
N ILE A 169 -57.17 -18.56 5.63
CA ILE A 169 -58.16 -17.93 6.47
C ILE A 169 -59.13 -17.20 5.53
N TYR A 170 -60.30 -17.77 5.34
CA TYR A 170 -61.45 -17.09 4.77
C TYR A 170 -62.06 -16.21 5.85
N ASP A 171 -62.08 -14.91 5.64
CA ASP A 171 -63.01 -14.04 6.31
C ASP A 171 -64.20 -13.81 5.42
N GLU A 172 -65.31 -14.38 5.89
CA GLU A 172 -66.66 -14.18 5.33
C GLU A 172 -67.12 -12.76 5.71
N ASP A 173 -67.66 -12.12 4.70
CA ASP A 173 -68.46 -10.94 4.77
C ASP A 173 -69.71 -11.17 5.60
N GLU A 174 -70.15 -10.21 6.33
CA GLU A 174 -71.58 -9.95 6.51
C GLU A 174 -71.85 -8.45 6.57
N ASP A 175 -72.66 -8.08 5.59
CA ASP A 175 -73.46 -6.90 5.50
C ASP A 175 -74.26 -6.56 6.78
N ASP A 176 -74.48 -5.30 7.09
CA ASP A 176 -75.84 -4.77 7.12
C ASP A 176 -75.91 -3.30 7.66
N GLU A 177 -76.64 -2.51 6.87
CA GLU A 177 -77.34 -1.25 7.14
C GLU A 177 -76.52 0.05 7.21
#